data_69a14a8b5d01153999d3fa388c3e543b
#
_entry.id   69a14a8b5d01153999d3fa388c3e543b
#
_cell.length_a   1.000
_cell.length_b   1.000
_cell.length_c   1.000
_cell.angle_alpha   90.00
_cell.angle_beta   90.00
_cell.angle_gamma   90.00
#
_symmetry.space_group_name_H-M   'P 1'
#
loop_
_entity.id
_entity.type
_entity.pdbx_description
1 polymer ?
#
loop_
_entity_poly.entity_id
_entity_poly.type
_entity_poly.pdbx_seq_one_letter_code
_entity_poly.pdbx_strand_id
1 'polypeptide(L)'
;FETIQEEIKFFKEIKPNIVAKLIFYKEILSLVASLPLDKSKRIKHFEKKLDAINHFYRKNREFIKYIKSHSSHFDELYFTRKKYKDIFLNDCSVIIHDAKLCTSHDYLLAEVIAFELLALHIENRIDNLNQSCAITNNQFKSNLHWTEKKVDLVELIYALHEAKVFDNGQADIKEITHVFEKAFQIELEDNIYGNFNAIKKRKTDQTRFLSHLQKLLETKIENDLN
;
A
#
# COMPACT_ATOMS: atom_id res chain seq x y z
N PHE A 1 0.47 12.10 -36.76
CA PHE A 1 0.19 13.36 -36.07
C PHE A 1 0.06 14.46 -37.12
N GLU A 2 -0.91 15.31 -36.93
CA GLU A 2 -1.15 16.46 -37.81
C GLU A 2 -0.27 17.65 -37.41
N THR A 3 0.04 17.75 -36.11
CA THR A 3 0.83 18.82 -35.55
C THR A 3 2.02 18.31 -34.70
N ILE A 4 3.06 19.15 -34.56
CA ILE A 4 4.21 18.85 -33.65
C ILE A 4 3.73 18.74 -32.19
N GLN A 5 2.74 19.51 -31.81
CA GLN A 5 2.21 19.51 -30.44
C GLN A 5 1.51 18.20 -30.10
N GLU A 6 0.76 17.63 -31.03
CA GLU A 6 0.18 16.29 -30.86
C GLU A 6 1.24 15.20 -30.74
N GLU A 7 2.31 15.31 -31.53
CA GLU A 7 3.42 14.37 -31.45
C GLU A 7 4.13 14.44 -30.09
N ILE A 8 4.44 15.65 -29.62
CA ILE A 8 5.03 15.86 -28.29
C ILE A 8 4.10 15.31 -27.20
N LYS A 9 2.82 15.63 -27.23
CA LYS A 9 1.85 15.14 -26.25
C LYS A 9 1.81 13.60 -26.23
N PHE A 10 1.84 12.97 -27.38
CA PHE A 10 1.83 11.51 -27.45
C PHE A 10 3.10 10.90 -26.84
N PHE A 11 4.29 11.39 -27.24
CA PHE A 11 5.57 10.83 -26.80
C PHE A 11 6.01 11.28 -25.40
N LYS A 12 5.45 12.36 -24.86
CA LYS A 12 5.74 12.84 -23.51
C LYS A 12 4.71 12.36 -22.47
N GLU A 13 3.41 12.30 -22.85
CA GLU A 13 2.36 12.07 -21.85
C GLU A 13 1.65 10.71 -22.03
N ILE A 14 1.40 10.25 -23.25
CA ILE A 14 0.56 9.07 -23.49
C ILE A 14 1.41 7.79 -23.53
N LYS A 15 2.33 7.71 -24.46
CA LYS A 15 3.15 6.51 -24.71
C LYS A 15 3.99 6.14 -23.47
N PRO A 16 4.72 7.06 -22.79
CA PRO A 16 5.54 6.69 -21.64
C PRO A 16 4.74 6.07 -20.51
N ASN A 17 3.53 6.53 -20.25
CA ASN A 17 2.67 5.95 -19.22
C ASN A 17 2.23 4.51 -19.52
N ILE A 18 2.07 4.15 -20.78
CA ILE A 18 1.73 2.78 -21.21
C ILE A 18 2.97 1.90 -21.10
N VAL A 19 4.10 2.37 -21.65
CA VAL A 19 5.38 1.63 -21.64
C VAL A 19 5.91 1.47 -20.23
N ALA A 20 5.75 2.46 -19.35
CA ALA A 20 6.14 2.38 -17.95
C ALA A 20 5.47 1.22 -17.21
N LYS A 21 4.20 0.96 -17.47
CA LYS A 21 3.50 -0.21 -16.89
C LYS A 21 4.13 -1.52 -17.36
N LEU A 22 4.46 -1.62 -18.63
CA LEU A 22 5.12 -2.82 -19.18
C LEU A 22 6.50 -3.04 -18.52
N ILE A 23 7.31 -1.98 -18.41
CA ILE A 23 8.62 -2.04 -17.75
C ILE A 23 8.44 -2.43 -16.29
N PHE A 24 7.52 -1.80 -15.57
CA PHE A 24 7.25 -2.10 -14.16
C PHE A 24 6.91 -3.58 -13.94
N TYR A 25 5.96 -4.14 -14.69
CA TYR A 25 5.59 -5.55 -14.52
C TYR A 25 6.70 -6.51 -14.95
N LYS A 26 7.48 -6.18 -15.99
CA LYS A 26 8.66 -6.95 -16.38
C LYS A 26 9.71 -6.99 -15.26
N GLU A 27 9.96 -5.84 -14.63
CA GLU A 27 10.90 -5.73 -13.52
C GLU A 27 10.41 -6.47 -12.26
N ILE A 28 9.11 -6.38 -11.95
CA ILE A 28 8.49 -7.17 -10.86
C ILE A 28 8.65 -8.67 -11.14
N LEU A 29 8.36 -9.12 -12.35
CA LEU A 29 8.48 -10.54 -12.70
C LEU A 29 9.92 -11.03 -12.55
N SER A 30 10.89 -10.26 -13.05
CA SER A 30 12.33 -10.55 -12.89
C SER A 30 12.75 -10.61 -11.42
N LEU A 31 12.27 -9.66 -10.62
CA LEU A 31 12.56 -9.56 -9.20
C LEU A 31 12.00 -10.77 -8.43
N VAL A 32 10.75 -11.18 -8.72
CA VAL A 32 10.09 -12.32 -8.08
C VAL A 32 10.73 -13.65 -8.51
N ALA A 33 11.07 -13.80 -9.79
CA ALA A 33 11.71 -15.02 -10.30
C ALA A 33 13.09 -15.30 -9.66
N SER A 34 13.80 -14.25 -9.24
CA SER A 34 15.13 -14.35 -8.61
C SER A 34 15.10 -14.23 -7.08
N LEU A 35 13.91 -14.24 -6.45
CA LEU A 35 13.75 -13.94 -5.04
C LEU A 35 14.26 -15.10 -4.15
N PRO A 36 15.21 -14.87 -3.24
CA PRO A 36 15.69 -15.89 -2.30
C PRO A 36 14.58 -16.36 -1.33
N LEU A 37 14.70 -17.59 -0.82
CA LEU A 37 13.77 -18.11 0.20
C LEU A 37 14.00 -17.46 1.58
N ASP A 38 15.26 -17.19 1.92
CA ASP A 38 15.65 -16.60 3.20
C ASP A 38 15.27 -15.12 3.27
N LYS A 39 14.68 -14.71 4.39
CA LYS A 39 14.18 -13.36 4.61
C LYS A 39 15.27 -12.28 4.55
N SER A 40 16.40 -12.51 5.22
CA SER A 40 17.50 -11.54 5.26
C SER A 40 18.10 -11.36 3.85
N LYS A 41 18.19 -12.45 3.09
CA LYS A 41 18.65 -12.40 1.71
C LYS A 41 17.61 -11.71 0.79
N ARG A 42 16.31 -11.84 1.07
CA ARG A 42 15.26 -11.08 0.34
C ARG A 42 15.43 -9.59 0.52
N ILE A 43 15.62 -9.12 1.75
CA ILE A 43 15.83 -7.70 2.02
C ILE A 43 17.06 -7.19 1.26
N LYS A 44 18.20 -7.88 1.35
CA LYS A 44 19.42 -7.51 0.60
C LYS A 44 19.20 -7.53 -0.93
N HIS A 45 18.37 -8.44 -1.43
CA HIS A 45 18.04 -8.50 -2.85
C HIS A 45 17.22 -7.27 -3.28
N PHE A 46 16.26 -6.84 -2.48
CA PHE A 46 15.48 -5.63 -2.68
C PHE A 46 16.33 -4.36 -2.59
N GLU A 47 17.19 -4.26 -1.57
CA GLU A 47 18.14 -3.15 -1.41
C GLU A 47 19.06 -3.00 -2.62
N LYS A 48 19.63 -4.11 -3.12
CA LYS A 48 20.44 -4.10 -4.35
C LYS A 48 19.67 -3.56 -5.56
N LYS A 49 18.37 -3.86 -5.68
CA LYS A 49 17.55 -3.31 -6.76
C LYS A 49 17.30 -1.82 -6.58
N LEU A 50 17.07 -1.34 -5.35
CA LEU A 50 16.97 0.09 -5.04
C LEU A 50 18.27 0.83 -5.36
N ASP A 51 19.43 0.25 -5.07
CA ASP A 51 20.74 0.83 -5.43
C ASP A 51 20.91 0.97 -6.94
N ALA A 52 20.44 -0.02 -7.72
CA ALA A 52 20.46 0.06 -9.18
C ALA A 52 19.52 1.18 -9.70
N ILE A 53 18.34 1.34 -9.10
CA ILE A 53 17.44 2.43 -9.41
C ILE A 53 18.09 3.78 -9.07
N ASN A 54 18.70 3.92 -7.90
CA ASN A 54 19.40 5.13 -7.48
C ASN A 54 20.59 5.48 -8.42
N HIS A 55 21.28 4.46 -8.93
CA HIS A 55 22.32 4.66 -9.94
C HIS A 55 21.76 5.20 -11.25
N PHE A 56 20.64 4.62 -11.72
CA PHE A 56 19.93 5.12 -12.91
C PHE A 56 19.52 6.59 -12.76
N TYR A 57 18.97 6.98 -11.59
CA TYR A 57 18.58 8.36 -11.31
C TYR A 57 19.76 9.32 -11.32
N ARG A 58 20.92 8.90 -10.78
CA ARG A 58 22.15 9.71 -10.81
C ARG A 58 22.66 9.91 -12.24
N LYS A 59 22.65 8.84 -13.06
CA LYS A 59 23.09 8.88 -14.46
C LYS A 59 22.20 9.84 -15.31
N ASN A 60 20.90 9.88 -15.04
CA ASN A 60 19.92 10.61 -15.84
C ASN A 60 19.43 11.90 -15.15
N ARG A 61 20.21 12.42 -14.20
CA ARG A 61 19.81 13.51 -13.30
C ARG A 61 19.28 14.73 -14.04
N GLU A 62 19.94 15.19 -15.10
CA GLU A 62 19.59 16.41 -15.83
C GLU A 62 18.23 16.25 -16.55
N PHE A 63 18.01 15.11 -17.18
CA PHE A 63 16.73 14.81 -17.81
C PHE A 63 15.60 14.73 -16.78
N ILE A 64 15.82 14.05 -15.66
CA ILE A 64 14.84 13.94 -14.58
C ILE A 64 14.51 15.32 -14.00
N LYS A 65 15.50 16.17 -13.81
CA LYS A 65 15.31 17.57 -13.38
C LYS A 65 14.44 18.34 -14.39
N TYR A 66 14.73 18.16 -15.69
CA TYR A 66 13.95 18.78 -16.76
C TYR A 66 12.47 18.36 -16.69
N ILE A 67 12.17 17.07 -16.55
CA ILE A 67 10.80 16.57 -16.46
C ILE A 67 10.11 17.07 -15.17
N LYS A 68 10.77 16.98 -14.02
CA LYS A 68 10.20 17.40 -12.72
C LYS A 68 9.99 18.90 -12.61
N SER A 69 10.72 19.71 -13.36
CA SER A 69 10.51 21.17 -13.44
C SER A 69 9.39 21.58 -14.40
N HIS A 70 8.70 20.62 -15.03
CA HIS A 70 7.67 20.87 -16.04
C HIS A 70 8.14 21.79 -17.19
N SER A 71 9.44 21.74 -17.50
CA SER A 71 10.02 22.53 -18.58
C SER A 71 9.59 22.03 -19.95
N SER A 72 9.55 22.91 -20.94
CA SER A 72 9.12 22.58 -22.31
C SER A 72 10.16 22.94 -23.39
N HIS A 73 11.26 23.61 -23.02
CA HIS A 73 12.22 24.16 -23.97
C HIS A 73 12.99 23.09 -24.79
N PHE A 74 13.03 21.84 -24.33
CA PHE A 74 13.60 20.70 -25.08
C PHE A 74 12.56 19.71 -25.58
N ASP A 75 11.25 20.01 -25.50
CA ASP A 75 10.21 19.06 -25.89
C ASP A 75 10.32 18.63 -27.34
N GLU A 76 10.60 19.56 -28.27
CA GLU A 76 10.81 19.21 -29.68
C GLU A 76 12.04 18.32 -29.90
N LEU A 77 13.10 18.50 -29.11
CA LEU A 77 14.31 17.70 -29.20
C LEU A 77 14.10 16.29 -28.65
N TYR A 78 13.39 16.17 -27.54
CA TYR A 78 13.25 14.92 -26.80
C TYR A 78 12.07 14.06 -27.30
N PHE A 79 10.99 14.69 -27.76
CA PHE A 79 9.71 14.02 -27.98
C PHE A 79 9.19 14.15 -29.42
N THR A 80 10.05 14.49 -30.41
CA THR A 80 9.71 14.40 -31.82
C THR A 80 10.62 13.45 -32.58
N ARG A 81 10.07 12.78 -33.60
CA ARG A 81 10.79 11.80 -34.43
C ARG A 81 11.74 12.43 -35.42
N LYS A 82 11.57 13.72 -35.78
CA LYS A 82 12.35 14.43 -36.83
C LYS A 82 13.84 14.54 -36.47
N LYS A 83 14.15 14.68 -35.19
CA LYS A 83 15.55 14.82 -34.71
C LYS A 83 16.19 13.50 -34.30
N TYR A 84 15.45 12.39 -34.34
CA TYR A 84 15.94 11.07 -33.94
C TYR A 84 17.01 10.48 -34.87
N LYS A 85 17.03 10.88 -36.15
CA LYS A 85 18.00 10.35 -37.14
C LYS A 85 19.45 10.70 -36.86
N ASP A 86 19.71 11.72 -36.03
CA ASP A 86 21.05 12.26 -35.77
C ASP A 86 21.63 11.87 -34.41
N ILE A 87 20.89 11.16 -33.56
CA ILE A 87 21.35 10.76 -32.23
C ILE A 87 21.59 9.25 -32.20
N PHE A 88 22.87 8.87 -32.10
CA PHE A 88 23.28 7.46 -31.93
C PHE A 88 22.68 6.84 -30.66
N LEU A 89 21.90 5.78 -30.87
CA LEU A 89 21.28 4.98 -29.83
C LEU A 89 22.31 4.06 -29.17
N ASN A 90 22.82 4.42 -28.01
CA ASN A 90 23.75 3.56 -27.32
C ASN A 90 23.10 2.55 -26.35
N ASP A 91 21.82 2.61 -26.02
CA ASP A 91 21.25 1.72 -25.00
C ASP A 91 19.71 1.51 -25.09
N CYS A 92 19.14 1.35 -26.24
CA CYS A 92 17.73 0.90 -26.29
C CYS A 92 17.65 -0.63 -26.30
N SER A 93 17.14 -1.19 -25.22
CA SER A 93 16.82 -2.62 -25.15
C SER A 93 15.82 -3.04 -26.24
N VAL A 94 16.06 -4.20 -26.80
CA VAL A 94 15.55 -4.87 -28.00
C VAL A 94 14.03 -4.88 -28.27
N ILE A 95 13.18 -4.23 -27.50
CA ILE A 95 11.74 -4.49 -27.53
C ILE A 95 10.91 -3.56 -28.44
N ILE A 96 11.38 -2.34 -28.77
CA ILE A 96 10.62 -1.42 -29.63
C ILE A 96 11.58 -0.58 -30.48
N HIS A 97 12.13 -1.16 -31.53
CA HIS A 97 13.04 -0.46 -32.46
C HIS A 97 12.41 -0.05 -33.78
N ASP A 98 11.16 0.35 -33.78
CA ASP A 98 10.64 1.04 -34.96
C ASP A 98 10.90 2.55 -34.79
N ALA A 99 11.83 3.09 -35.60
CA ALA A 99 12.15 4.52 -35.65
C ALA A 99 10.92 5.41 -35.96
N LYS A 100 9.83 4.82 -36.45
CA LYS A 100 8.55 5.50 -36.62
C LYS A 100 7.74 5.65 -35.33
N LEU A 101 8.04 4.84 -34.33
CA LEU A 101 7.30 4.77 -33.07
C LEU A 101 8.09 5.22 -31.86
N CYS A 102 9.32 5.71 -32.03
CA CYS A 102 10.20 6.12 -30.92
C CYS A 102 10.77 7.53 -31.13
N THR A 103 11.05 8.19 -30.02
CA THR A 103 11.84 9.43 -29.95
C THR A 103 13.08 9.22 -29.08
N SER A 104 13.94 10.22 -28.98
CA SER A 104 15.19 10.08 -28.22
C SER A 104 15.02 9.82 -26.72
N HIS A 105 13.91 10.30 -26.11
CA HIS A 105 13.74 10.27 -24.65
C HIS A 105 12.40 9.71 -24.16
N ASP A 106 11.49 9.27 -25.05
CA ASP A 106 10.20 8.73 -24.66
C ASP A 106 10.33 7.43 -23.84
N TYR A 107 11.27 6.54 -24.23
CA TYR A 107 11.55 5.32 -23.48
C TYR A 107 12.23 5.62 -22.13
N LEU A 108 13.19 6.55 -22.11
CA LEU A 108 13.85 7.00 -20.89
C LEU A 108 12.83 7.58 -19.88
N LEU A 109 11.86 8.35 -20.38
CA LEU A 109 10.75 8.86 -19.54
C LEU A 109 9.91 7.71 -18.98
N ALA A 110 9.61 6.71 -19.79
CA ALA A 110 8.89 5.52 -19.33
C ALA A 110 9.67 4.75 -18.24
N GLU A 111 11.01 4.65 -18.37
CA GLU A 111 11.87 4.05 -17.33
C GLU A 111 11.83 4.86 -16.02
N VAL A 112 11.88 6.19 -16.10
CA VAL A 112 11.77 7.06 -14.91
C VAL A 112 10.46 6.80 -14.17
N ILE A 113 9.33 6.79 -14.88
CA ILE A 113 8.00 6.53 -14.29
C ILE A 113 7.93 5.11 -13.71
N ALA A 114 8.43 4.11 -14.45
CA ALA A 114 8.41 2.71 -14.00
C ALA A 114 9.24 2.50 -12.73
N PHE A 115 10.41 3.13 -12.65
CA PHE A 115 11.31 2.98 -11.52
C PHE A 115 10.85 3.74 -10.27
N GLU A 116 10.11 4.85 -10.41
CA GLU A 116 9.41 5.47 -9.28
C GLU A 116 8.39 4.51 -8.66
N LEU A 117 7.56 3.89 -9.50
CA LEU A 117 6.57 2.90 -9.05
C LEU A 117 7.26 1.65 -8.44
N LEU A 118 8.35 1.19 -9.05
CA LEU A 118 9.09 0.02 -8.59
C LEU A 118 9.79 0.28 -7.25
N ALA A 119 10.38 1.45 -7.05
CA ALA A 119 11.00 1.82 -5.78
C ALA A 119 9.97 1.81 -4.65
N LEU A 120 8.83 2.46 -4.84
CA LEU A 120 7.73 2.47 -3.87
C LEU A 120 7.22 1.05 -3.57
N HIS A 121 7.09 0.20 -4.59
CA HIS A 121 6.69 -1.20 -4.40
C HIS A 121 7.70 -1.98 -3.57
N ILE A 122 9.01 -1.81 -3.84
CA ILE A 122 10.08 -2.50 -3.12
C ILE A 122 10.16 -2.03 -1.67
N GLU A 123 10.08 -0.73 -1.40
CA GLU A 123 10.05 -0.16 -0.06
C GLU A 123 8.91 -0.76 0.77
N ASN A 124 7.68 -0.78 0.23
CA ASN A 124 6.54 -1.43 0.88
C ASN A 124 6.78 -2.93 1.14
N ARG A 125 7.50 -3.64 0.26
CA ARG A 125 7.84 -5.06 0.46
C ARG A 125 8.88 -5.25 1.57
N ILE A 126 9.88 -4.39 1.65
CA ILE A 126 10.88 -4.39 2.73
C ILE A 126 10.20 -4.12 4.06
N ASP A 127 9.32 -3.11 4.14
CA ASP A 127 8.57 -2.78 5.34
C ASP A 127 7.69 -3.94 5.81
N ASN A 128 6.97 -4.59 4.91
CA ASN A 128 6.19 -5.78 5.23
C ASN A 128 7.07 -6.96 5.70
N LEU A 129 8.26 -7.14 5.13
CA LEU A 129 9.20 -8.14 5.60
C LEU A 129 9.77 -7.79 6.99
N ASN A 130 10.06 -6.54 7.26
CA ASN A 130 10.51 -6.08 8.57
C ASN A 130 9.40 -6.20 9.60
N GLN A 131 8.17 -5.84 9.25
CA GLN A 131 6.99 -6.00 10.09
C GLN A 131 6.66 -7.47 10.37
N SER A 132 6.91 -8.40 9.46
CA SER A 132 6.73 -9.84 9.73
C SER A 132 7.70 -10.42 10.76
N CYS A 133 8.75 -9.67 11.19
CA CYS A 133 9.48 -9.95 12.44
C CYS A 133 8.81 -9.31 13.67
N ALA A 134 7.94 -8.33 13.46
CA ALA A 134 7.17 -7.66 14.50
C ALA A 134 5.75 -8.26 14.64
N ILE A 135 5.43 -9.37 13.96
CA ILE A 135 4.15 -10.10 14.15
C ILE A 135 4.07 -10.76 15.53
N THR A 136 5.16 -10.78 16.31
CA THR A 136 5.07 -10.91 17.77
C THR A 136 4.84 -9.57 18.49
N ASN A 137 4.91 -8.42 17.79
CA ASN A 137 4.70 -7.08 18.37
C ASN A 137 4.07 -6.07 17.38
N ASN A 138 3.16 -6.50 16.50
CA ASN A 138 2.41 -5.55 15.70
C ASN A 138 1.42 -4.81 16.62
N GLN A 139 1.88 -3.69 17.14
CA GLN A 139 1.00 -2.65 17.62
C GLN A 139 0.19 -2.15 16.42
N PHE A 140 -0.99 -2.74 16.20
CA PHE A 140 -2.06 -2.04 15.52
C PHE A 140 -2.33 -0.79 16.35
N LYS A 141 -1.69 0.35 15.99
CA LYS A 141 -1.92 1.63 16.65
C LYS A 141 -3.22 2.21 16.10
N SER A 142 -4.31 1.77 16.66
CA SER A 142 -5.56 2.53 16.55
C SER A 142 -5.41 3.80 17.39
N ASN A 143 -5.90 4.93 16.86
CA ASN A 143 -6.01 6.17 17.64
C ASN A 143 -7.31 6.19 18.48
N LEU A 144 -8.08 5.10 18.45
CA LEU A 144 -9.31 4.98 19.23
C LEU A 144 -8.98 4.48 20.63
N HIS A 145 -9.58 5.11 21.64
CA HIS A 145 -9.51 4.69 23.01
C HIS A 145 -10.89 4.30 23.52
N TRP A 146 -10.97 3.21 24.27
CA TRP A 146 -12.22 2.85 24.95
C TRP A 146 -12.48 3.82 26.10
N THR A 147 -13.59 4.52 26.06
CA THR A 147 -13.96 5.54 27.07
C THR A 147 -14.97 5.07 28.09
N GLU A 148 -15.66 3.95 27.82
CA GLU A 148 -16.63 3.35 28.73
C GLU A 148 -15.94 2.39 29.74
N LYS A 149 -16.72 1.78 30.61
CA LYS A 149 -16.19 0.86 31.64
C LYS A 149 -15.61 -0.41 30.98
N LYS A 150 -14.53 -0.94 31.54
CA LYS A 150 -13.91 -2.21 31.11
C LYS A 150 -14.93 -3.36 31.08
N VAL A 151 -15.85 -3.41 32.05
CA VAL A 151 -16.90 -4.43 32.14
C VAL A 151 -17.87 -4.38 30.95
N ASP A 152 -18.12 -3.20 30.40
CA ASP A 152 -19.03 -3.02 29.26
C ASP A 152 -18.36 -3.51 27.96
N LEU A 153 -17.03 -3.34 27.82
CA LEU A 153 -16.27 -3.94 26.72
C LEU A 153 -16.23 -5.47 26.83
N VAL A 154 -16.07 -6.01 28.03
CA VAL A 154 -16.13 -7.46 28.27
C VAL A 154 -17.50 -8.03 27.90
N GLU A 155 -18.58 -7.33 28.24
CA GLU A 155 -19.96 -7.72 27.83
C GLU A 155 -20.08 -7.83 26.32
N LEU A 156 -19.54 -6.84 25.58
CA LEU A 156 -19.53 -6.85 24.12
C LEU A 156 -18.69 -8.01 23.54
N ILE A 157 -17.47 -8.23 24.08
CA ILE A 157 -16.57 -9.31 23.62
C ILE A 157 -17.24 -10.68 23.80
N TYR A 158 -17.84 -10.94 24.95
CA TYR A 158 -18.55 -12.20 25.19
C TYR A 158 -19.76 -12.36 24.27
N ALA A 159 -20.51 -11.31 24.01
CA ALA A 159 -21.65 -11.38 23.10
C ALA A 159 -21.21 -11.71 21.65
N LEU A 160 -20.13 -11.11 21.17
CA LEU A 160 -19.57 -11.40 19.85
C LEU A 160 -19.00 -12.82 19.76
N HIS A 161 -18.36 -13.32 20.82
CA HIS A 161 -17.88 -14.69 20.89
C HIS A 161 -19.02 -15.70 20.85
N GLU A 162 -20.07 -15.54 21.68
CA GLU A 162 -21.25 -16.41 21.69
C GLU A 162 -22.04 -16.36 20.38
N ALA A 163 -22.08 -15.18 19.72
CA ALA A 163 -22.68 -15.03 18.41
C ALA A 163 -21.84 -15.66 17.27
N LYS A 164 -20.63 -16.16 17.56
CA LYS A 164 -19.74 -16.84 16.60
C LYS A 164 -19.41 -16.00 15.36
N VAL A 165 -19.26 -14.67 15.54
CA VAL A 165 -19.04 -13.74 14.41
C VAL A 165 -17.61 -13.75 13.86
N PHE A 166 -16.65 -14.36 14.60
CA PHE A 166 -15.24 -14.46 14.20
C PHE A 166 -14.89 -15.89 13.78
N ASP A 167 -14.19 -16.05 12.67
CA ASP A 167 -13.63 -17.31 12.13
C ASP A 167 -14.63 -18.48 12.17
N ASN A 168 -15.89 -18.21 11.83
CA ASN A 168 -16.99 -19.18 11.89
C ASN A 168 -17.16 -19.84 13.28
N GLY A 169 -16.82 -19.11 14.36
CA GLY A 169 -16.91 -19.58 15.72
C GLY A 169 -15.70 -20.39 16.22
N GLN A 170 -14.58 -20.35 15.50
CA GLN A 170 -13.34 -21.04 15.89
C GLN A 170 -12.41 -20.16 16.76
N ALA A 171 -12.63 -18.84 16.79
CA ALA A 171 -11.78 -17.92 17.54
C ALA A 171 -11.94 -18.11 19.05
N ASP A 172 -10.83 -18.20 19.79
CA ASP A 172 -10.84 -18.24 21.26
C ASP A 172 -11.14 -16.84 21.85
N ILE A 173 -11.84 -16.82 22.98
CA ILE A 173 -12.18 -15.60 23.70
C ILE A 173 -10.95 -14.76 24.06
N LYS A 174 -9.81 -15.39 24.36
CA LYS A 174 -8.55 -14.69 24.63
C LYS A 174 -7.98 -14.01 23.38
N GLU A 175 -8.08 -14.66 22.23
CA GLU A 175 -7.64 -14.11 20.95
C GLU A 175 -8.47 -12.87 20.59
N ILE A 176 -9.79 -12.97 20.72
CA ILE A 176 -10.71 -11.84 20.49
C ILE A 176 -10.35 -10.70 21.47
N THR A 177 -10.18 -11.00 22.77
CA THR A 177 -9.81 -10.02 23.77
C THR A 177 -8.54 -9.28 23.41
N HIS A 178 -7.49 -9.99 23.02
CA HIS A 178 -6.21 -9.39 22.63
C HIS A 178 -6.32 -8.44 21.43
N VAL A 179 -7.19 -8.76 20.45
CA VAL A 179 -7.47 -7.85 19.32
C VAL A 179 -8.13 -6.56 19.82
N PHE A 180 -9.12 -6.66 20.71
CA PHE A 180 -9.81 -5.48 21.27
C PHE A 180 -8.89 -4.63 22.16
N GLU A 181 -8.01 -5.25 22.96
CA GLU A 181 -7.01 -4.55 23.76
C GLU A 181 -6.08 -3.70 22.88
N LYS A 182 -5.60 -4.30 21.79
CA LYS A 182 -4.75 -3.58 20.83
C LYS A 182 -5.50 -2.49 20.08
N ALA A 183 -6.73 -2.76 19.66
CA ALA A 183 -7.54 -1.82 18.90
C ALA A 183 -7.91 -0.57 19.73
N PHE A 184 -8.16 -0.71 21.03
CA PHE A 184 -8.65 0.36 21.90
C PHE A 184 -7.65 0.81 22.97
N GLN A 185 -6.42 0.30 22.95
CA GLN A 185 -5.35 0.63 23.89
C GLN A 185 -5.78 0.46 25.37
N ILE A 186 -6.40 -0.68 25.68
CA ILE A 186 -6.93 -1.02 27.01
C ILE A 186 -6.43 -2.40 27.43
N GLU A 187 -6.15 -2.61 28.69
CA GLU A 187 -5.74 -3.89 29.28
C GLU A 187 -6.94 -4.60 29.93
N LEU A 188 -7.27 -5.81 29.46
CA LEU A 188 -8.40 -6.63 29.93
C LEU A 188 -7.98 -8.05 30.34
N GLU A 189 -6.90 -8.61 29.75
CA GLU A 189 -6.52 -10.03 29.86
C GLU A 189 -6.39 -10.50 31.32
N ASP A 190 -5.80 -9.68 32.21
CA ASP A 190 -5.58 -10.03 33.61
C ASP A 190 -6.89 -10.27 34.40
N ASN A 191 -8.03 -9.77 33.90
CA ASN A 191 -9.28 -9.84 34.65
C ASN A 191 -10.56 -10.07 33.80
N ILE A 192 -10.44 -10.62 32.60
CA ILE A 192 -11.60 -10.84 31.72
C ILE A 192 -12.66 -11.75 32.37
N TYR A 193 -12.21 -12.85 32.99
CA TYR A 193 -13.10 -13.78 33.67
C TYR A 193 -13.72 -13.18 34.94
N GLY A 194 -12.97 -12.35 35.68
CA GLY A 194 -13.45 -11.62 36.83
C GLY A 194 -14.53 -10.61 36.45
N ASN A 195 -14.33 -9.86 35.40
CA ASN A 195 -15.29 -8.92 34.88
C ASN A 195 -16.57 -9.62 34.37
N PHE A 196 -16.44 -10.76 33.69
CA PHE A 196 -17.60 -11.55 33.29
C PHE A 196 -18.38 -12.12 34.46
N ASN A 197 -17.69 -12.58 35.51
CA ASN A 197 -18.35 -12.99 36.75
C ASN A 197 -19.09 -11.82 37.45
N ALA A 198 -18.56 -10.60 37.35
CA ALA A 198 -19.27 -9.41 37.85
C ALA A 198 -20.56 -9.14 37.03
N ILE A 199 -20.55 -9.36 35.72
CA ILE A 199 -21.74 -9.28 34.88
C ILE A 199 -22.80 -10.30 35.33
N LYS A 200 -22.41 -11.58 35.52
CA LYS A 200 -23.32 -12.65 35.98
C LYS A 200 -23.96 -12.35 37.32
N LYS A 201 -23.28 -11.63 38.22
CA LYS A 201 -23.77 -11.30 39.55
C LYS A 201 -24.71 -10.09 39.59
N ARG A 202 -24.91 -9.39 38.47
CA ARG A 202 -25.88 -8.27 38.41
C ARG A 202 -27.29 -8.79 38.70
N LYS A 203 -27.99 -8.14 39.66
CA LYS A 203 -29.37 -8.53 40.04
C LYS A 203 -30.43 -8.11 39.04
N THR A 204 -30.17 -7.06 38.28
CA THR A 204 -31.04 -6.51 37.26
C THR A 204 -30.24 -6.19 36.01
N ASP A 205 -30.81 -6.45 34.86
CA ASP A 205 -30.22 -6.15 33.52
C ASP A 205 -28.75 -6.56 33.39
N GLN A 206 -28.53 -7.86 33.27
CA GLN A 206 -27.17 -8.44 33.11
C GLN A 206 -26.49 -7.96 31.82
N THR A 207 -27.26 -7.65 30.78
CA THR A 207 -26.80 -7.21 29.44
C THR A 207 -27.08 -5.74 29.18
N ARG A 208 -26.95 -4.89 30.22
CA ARG A 208 -27.35 -3.48 30.16
C ARG A 208 -26.63 -2.68 29.08
N PHE A 209 -25.36 -3.00 28.80
CA PHE A 209 -24.58 -2.29 27.78
C PHE A 209 -25.07 -2.63 26.38
N LEU A 210 -25.33 -3.90 26.10
CA LEU A 210 -25.94 -4.34 24.84
C LEU A 210 -27.35 -3.77 24.63
N SER A 211 -28.18 -3.76 25.72
CA SER A 211 -29.49 -3.14 25.67
C SER A 211 -29.42 -1.64 25.40
N HIS A 212 -28.42 -0.95 25.95
CA HIS A 212 -28.16 0.47 25.68
C HIS A 212 -27.75 0.71 24.21
N LEU A 213 -26.79 -0.09 23.69
CA LEU A 213 -26.36 0.00 22.30
C LEU A 213 -27.53 -0.24 21.33
N GLN A 214 -28.38 -1.24 21.60
CA GLN A 214 -29.57 -1.52 20.80
C GLN A 214 -30.46 -0.31 20.72
N LYS A 215 -30.83 0.29 21.86
CA LYS A 215 -31.70 1.47 21.90
C LYS A 215 -31.14 2.66 21.13
N LEU A 216 -29.84 2.93 21.27
CA LEU A 216 -29.18 4.01 20.54
C LEU A 216 -29.23 3.78 19.03
N LEU A 217 -28.99 2.53 18.60
CA LEU A 217 -29.05 2.19 17.18
C LEU A 217 -30.47 2.31 16.62
N GLU A 218 -31.49 1.83 17.35
CA GLU A 218 -32.88 1.97 16.98
C GLU A 218 -33.27 3.45 16.83
N THR A 219 -32.92 4.30 17.80
CA THR A 219 -33.13 5.75 17.74
C THR A 219 -32.45 6.40 16.54
N LYS A 220 -31.20 5.97 16.23
CA LYS A 220 -30.49 6.48 15.06
C LYS A 220 -31.19 6.13 13.76
N ILE A 221 -31.65 4.89 13.63
CA ILE A 221 -32.40 4.42 12.44
C ILE A 221 -33.70 5.21 12.28
N GLU A 222 -34.46 5.42 13.37
CA GLU A 222 -35.69 6.20 13.35
C GLU A 222 -35.45 7.65 12.91
N ASN A 223 -34.37 8.27 13.38
CA ASN A 223 -33.99 9.64 13.00
C ASN A 223 -33.53 9.76 11.54
N ASP A 224 -32.94 8.73 10.97
CA ASP A 224 -32.49 8.72 9.56
C ASP A 224 -33.62 8.40 8.58
N LEU A 225 -34.75 7.87 9.07
CA LEU A 225 -35.96 7.57 8.29
C LEU A 225 -37.01 8.74 8.27
N ASN A 226 -36.84 9.74 9.15
CA ASN A 226 -37.63 10.95 9.23
C ASN A 226 -36.90 12.14 8.59
#